data_2818a5e35ae3164ff806438791566a2f
#
_entry.id   2818a5e35ae3164ff806438791566a2f
#
_cell.length_a   1.000
_cell.length_b   1.000
_cell.length_c   1.000
_cell.angle_alpha   90.00
_cell.angle_beta   90.00
_cell.angle_gamma   90.00
#
_symmetry.space_group_name_H-M   'P 1'
#
loop_
_entity.id
_entity.type
_entity.pdbx_description
1 polymer ?
#
loop_
_entity_poly.entity_id
_entity_poly.type
_entity_poly.pdbx_seq_one_letter_code
_entity_poly.pdbx_strand_id
1 'polypeptide(L)'
;LKTYGMTAYQLAQTIILDVQDNIGITATAGIGTNLYLCKIAMDIVAKHIDADENGVRIAQLDEKSYRKLLWDYRPITDFWRVGPGYAKKLAENGMYTMGDVARCSIGKETDYYSEDLLYKLFGVNAELLIDHAWGYEPCTIAQIKAYRPQANSSGSGQVLQCPYPADKARIVVQEMTDQLVLDLVEHGLVTDQIVLTVGYDIENLTDPVRAKRYHGEVTTDRYGRKIPKHAHGTANLQNHTSSAITVVEKTLELYDRIINPDLLIRRIYVTACHVRTEQEAQKEQTYEQMSLFDFAEETEEQKAQKQALQKEKQMQKAMLSIKQRYGKNAILKGTNFKEGATMRQRNGQIGGHRA
;
A
#
# COMPACT_ATOMS: atom_id res chain seq x y z
N LEU A 1 -4.04 -12.56 -28.81
CA LEU A 1 -3.50 -13.73 -29.49
C LEU A 1 -3.92 -13.79 -30.95
N LYS A 2 -5.22 -13.75 -31.27
CA LYS A 2 -5.71 -13.79 -32.67
C LYS A 2 -5.12 -12.65 -33.55
N THR A 3 -4.96 -11.46 -33.00
CA THR A 3 -4.41 -10.28 -33.72
C THR A 3 -2.96 -10.50 -34.16
N TYR A 4 -2.16 -11.23 -33.40
CA TYR A 4 -0.74 -11.46 -33.68
C TYR A 4 -0.45 -12.84 -34.31
N GLY A 5 -1.45 -13.71 -34.43
CA GLY A 5 -1.27 -15.09 -34.91
C GLY A 5 -0.35 -15.95 -34.04
N MET A 6 -0.20 -15.59 -32.75
CA MET A 6 0.72 -16.24 -31.80
C MET A 6 -0.03 -17.01 -30.72
N THR A 7 0.61 -18.05 -30.17
CA THR A 7 0.18 -18.69 -28.93
C THR A 7 0.46 -17.75 -27.74
N ALA A 8 -0.18 -18.04 -26.58
CA ALA A 8 0.08 -17.28 -25.35
C ALA A 8 1.56 -17.37 -24.94
N TYR A 9 2.16 -18.52 -25.09
CA TYR A 9 3.59 -18.73 -24.80
C TYR A 9 4.50 -17.88 -25.70
N GLN A 10 4.28 -17.94 -27.01
CA GLN A 10 5.06 -17.15 -27.97
C GLN A 10 4.95 -15.64 -27.71
N LEU A 11 3.73 -15.15 -27.41
CA LEU A 11 3.54 -13.74 -27.10
C LEU A 11 4.25 -13.34 -25.81
N ALA A 12 4.14 -14.14 -24.75
CA ALA A 12 4.82 -13.88 -23.49
C ALA A 12 6.35 -13.88 -23.68
N GLN A 13 6.89 -14.85 -24.42
CA GLN A 13 8.31 -14.96 -24.72
C GLN A 13 8.80 -13.73 -25.52
N THR A 14 8.06 -13.33 -26.57
CA THR A 14 8.39 -12.15 -27.36
C THR A 14 8.46 -10.88 -26.51
N ILE A 15 7.50 -10.68 -25.61
CA ILE A 15 7.48 -9.50 -24.73
C ILE A 15 8.68 -9.53 -23.77
N ILE A 16 8.99 -10.69 -23.18
CA ILE A 16 10.12 -10.79 -22.24
C ILE A 16 11.45 -10.54 -22.95
N LEU A 17 11.65 -11.11 -24.12
CA LEU A 17 12.87 -10.90 -24.90
C LEU A 17 13.02 -9.46 -25.36
N ASP A 18 11.94 -8.81 -25.82
CA ASP A 18 11.96 -7.40 -26.19
C ASP A 18 12.37 -6.50 -25.00
N VAL A 19 11.85 -6.79 -23.80
CA VAL A 19 12.25 -6.09 -22.57
C VAL A 19 13.72 -6.36 -22.24
N GLN A 20 14.18 -7.59 -22.35
CA GLN A 20 15.58 -7.96 -22.05
C GLN A 20 16.54 -7.30 -23.04
N ASP A 21 16.22 -7.29 -24.33
CA ASP A 21 17.07 -6.74 -25.37
C ASP A 21 17.17 -5.21 -25.31
N ASN A 22 16.06 -4.54 -24.97
CA ASN A 22 16.04 -3.07 -24.95
C ASN A 22 16.51 -2.45 -23.63
N ILE A 23 16.30 -3.13 -22.49
CA ILE A 23 16.60 -2.54 -21.16
C ILE A 23 17.43 -3.47 -20.24
N GLY A 24 17.80 -4.67 -20.69
CA GLY A 24 18.66 -5.59 -19.93
C GLY A 24 18.01 -6.23 -18.72
N ILE A 25 16.67 -6.17 -18.58
CA ILE A 25 15.95 -6.73 -17.43
C ILE A 25 15.30 -8.05 -17.83
N THR A 26 15.58 -9.11 -17.07
CA THR A 26 14.91 -10.40 -17.23
C THR A 26 13.57 -10.41 -16.48
N ALA A 27 12.60 -11.16 -17.01
CA ALA A 27 11.27 -11.33 -16.42
C ALA A 27 10.82 -12.78 -16.45
N THR A 28 9.81 -13.10 -15.65
CA THR A 28 9.10 -14.39 -15.67
C THR A 28 7.64 -14.16 -16.02
N ALA A 29 6.99 -15.13 -16.65
CA ALA A 29 5.56 -15.06 -16.95
C ALA A 29 4.81 -16.30 -16.47
N GLY A 30 3.54 -16.08 -16.10
CA GLY A 30 2.58 -17.13 -15.82
C GLY A 30 1.40 -17.03 -16.78
N ILE A 31 1.04 -18.14 -17.38
CA ILE A 31 -0.11 -18.28 -18.27
C ILE A 31 -1.15 -19.17 -17.57
N GLY A 32 -2.40 -18.75 -17.56
CA GLY A 32 -3.48 -19.48 -16.92
C GLY A 32 -4.84 -19.24 -17.56
N THR A 33 -5.80 -20.09 -17.25
CA THR A 33 -7.20 -19.96 -17.70
C THR A 33 -7.94 -18.81 -17.00
N ASN A 34 -7.43 -18.37 -15.84
CA ASN A 34 -7.94 -17.23 -15.07
C ASN A 34 -6.80 -16.46 -14.41
N LEU A 35 -7.11 -15.31 -13.78
CA LEU A 35 -6.13 -14.43 -13.18
C LEU A 35 -5.35 -15.08 -12.04
N TYR A 36 -6.02 -15.87 -11.19
CA TYR A 36 -5.38 -16.58 -10.09
C TYR A 36 -4.35 -17.58 -10.61
N LEU A 37 -4.71 -18.41 -11.58
CA LEU A 37 -3.80 -19.39 -12.17
C LEU A 37 -2.62 -18.75 -12.91
N CYS A 38 -2.81 -17.61 -13.58
CA CYS A 38 -1.69 -16.82 -14.11
C CYS A 38 -0.71 -16.42 -13.01
N LYS A 39 -1.24 -15.90 -11.90
CA LYS A 39 -0.43 -15.46 -10.75
C LYS A 39 0.33 -16.62 -10.11
N ILE A 40 -0.34 -17.74 -9.89
CA ILE A 40 0.26 -18.93 -9.28
C ILE A 40 1.29 -19.58 -10.22
N ALA A 41 1.00 -19.67 -11.53
CA ALA A 41 1.97 -20.15 -12.52
C ALA A 41 3.26 -19.30 -12.49
N MET A 42 3.13 -17.98 -12.38
CA MET A 42 4.29 -17.09 -12.31
C MET A 42 5.05 -17.24 -10.99
N ASP A 43 4.36 -17.15 -9.85
CA ASP A 43 5.01 -17.05 -8.54
C ASP A 43 5.55 -18.39 -8.01
N ILE A 44 4.82 -19.48 -8.20
CA ILE A 44 5.19 -20.80 -7.64
C ILE A 44 5.91 -21.66 -8.67
N VAL A 45 5.54 -21.58 -9.96
CA VAL A 45 6.14 -22.49 -10.95
C VAL A 45 7.25 -21.80 -11.73
N ALA A 46 6.97 -20.70 -12.46
CA ALA A 46 7.94 -20.09 -13.36
C ALA A 46 9.21 -19.58 -12.66
N LYS A 47 9.12 -19.11 -11.43
CA LYS A 47 10.28 -18.65 -10.66
C LYS A 47 11.22 -19.79 -10.21
N HIS A 48 10.75 -21.05 -10.24
CA HIS A 48 11.47 -22.19 -9.70
C HIS A 48 11.88 -23.22 -10.77
N ILE A 49 11.54 -22.98 -12.05
CA ILE A 49 12.01 -23.79 -13.17
C ILE A 49 13.29 -23.17 -13.78
N ASP A 50 14.07 -24.02 -14.46
CA ASP A 50 15.19 -23.55 -15.26
C ASP A 50 14.72 -22.65 -16.41
N ALA A 51 15.55 -21.68 -16.78
CA ALA A 51 15.31 -20.86 -17.95
C ALA A 51 15.45 -21.70 -19.22
N ASP A 52 14.66 -21.34 -20.25
CA ASP A 52 14.81 -21.94 -21.56
C ASP A 52 16.12 -21.47 -22.25
N GLU A 53 16.38 -21.91 -23.47
CA GLU A 53 17.55 -21.58 -24.28
C GLU A 53 17.75 -20.07 -24.49
N ASN A 54 16.68 -19.28 -24.36
CA ASN A 54 16.67 -17.83 -24.48
C ASN A 54 16.76 -17.10 -23.10
N GLY A 55 16.96 -17.83 -22.02
CA GLY A 55 17.02 -17.26 -20.67
C GLY A 55 15.65 -16.93 -20.07
N VAL A 56 14.53 -17.38 -20.68
CA VAL A 56 13.17 -17.03 -20.29
C VAL A 56 12.54 -18.13 -19.42
N ARG A 57 11.74 -17.73 -18.43
CA ARG A 57 10.98 -18.62 -17.56
C ARG A 57 9.50 -18.35 -17.70
N ILE A 58 8.77 -19.27 -18.32
CA ILE A 58 7.33 -19.20 -18.52
C ILE A 58 6.69 -20.49 -18.04
N ALA A 59 5.68 -20.41 -17.19
CA ALA A 59 4.89 -21.53 -16.76
C ALA A 59 3.43 -21.37 -17.18
N GLN A 60 2.75 -22.50 -17.39
CA GLN A 60 1.35 -22.52 -17.77
C GLN A 60 0.58 -23.45 -16.84
N LEU A 61 -0.57 -23.00 -16.32
CA LEU A 61 -1.50 -23.77 -15.50
C LEU A 61 -2.94 -23.64 -16.01
N ASP A 62 -3.63 -24.75 -16.01
CA ASP A 62 -5.08 -24.85 -15.98
C ASP A 62 -5.54 -25.43 -14.63
N GLU A 63 -6.83 -25.54 -14.39
CA GLU A 63 -7.40 -26.04 -13.14
C GLU A 63 -6.98 -27.49 -12.83
N LYS A 64 -6.78 -28.31 -13.87
CA LYS A 64 -6.39 -29.73 -13.71
C LYS A 64 -4.91 -29.84 -13.35
N SER A 65 -4.05 -29.16 -14.08
CA SER A 65 -2.61 -29.14 -13.81
C SER A 65 -2.30 -28.46 -12.47
N TYR A 66 -3.00 -27.37 -12.12
CA TYR A 66 -2.91 -26.75 -10.80
C TYR A 66 -3.17 -27.76 -9.68
N ARG A 67 -4.30 -28.47 -9.72
CA ARG A 67 -4.66 -29.44 -8.70
C ARG A 67 -3.65 -30.59 -8.64
N LYS A 68 -3.22 -31.08 -9.80
CA LYS A 68 -2.26 -32.19 -9.88
C LYS A 68 -0.89 -31.82 -9.32
N LEU A 69 -0.42 -30.60 -9.57
CA LEU A 69 0.96 -30.19 -9.25
C LEU A 69 1.07 -29.49 -7.89
N LEU A 70 0.04 -28.75 -7.47
CA LEU A 70 0.18 -27.79 -6.39
C LEU A 70 -0.76 -28.01 -5.20
N TRP A 71 -1.68 -28.98 -5.25
CA TRP A 71 -2.56 -29.24 -4.10
C TRP A 71 -1.80 -29.63 -2.83
N ASP A 72 -0.67 -30.32 -2.97
CA ASP A 72 0.17 -30.74 -1.84
C ASP A 72 1.39 -29.83 -1.62
N TYR A 73 1.48 -28.72 -2.38
CA TYR A 73 2.59 -27.76 -2.28
C TYR A 73 2.61 -27.06 -0.93
N ARG A 74 3.82 -26.81 -0.40
CA ARG A 74 4.09 -26.07 0.83
C ARG A 74 5.26 -25.11 0.62
N PRO A 75 5.28 -23.95 1.30
CA PRO A 75 4.30 -23.49 2.29
C PRO A 75 3.03 -22.90 1.64
N ILE A 76 1.90 -23.00 2.31
CA ILE A 76 0.61 -22.49 1.82
C ILE A 76 0.63 -20.94 1.67
N THR A 77 1.54 -20.24 2.34
CA THR A 77 1.72 -18.79 2.26
C THR A 77 2.28 -18.29 0.93
N ASP A 78 2.76 -19.17 0.06
CA ASP A 78 3.21 -18.82 -1.27
C ASP A 78 2.03 -18.61 -2.23
N PHE A 79 0.85 -19.13 -1.87
CA PHE A 79 -0.35 -18.91 -2.63
C PHE A 79 -0.90 -17.51 -2.42
N TRP A 80 -1.25 -16.87 -3.52
CA TRP A 80 -1.82 -15.53 -3.50
C TRP A 80 -3.02 -15.43 -2.57
N ARG A 81 -3.06 -14.39 -1.74
CA ARG A 81 -4.04 -14.10 -0.69
C ARG A 81 -4.00 -15.00 0.55
N VAL A 82 -3.09 -15.94 0.65
CA VAL A 82 -2.89 -16.72 1.87
C VAL A 82 -1.72 -16.14 2.67
N GLY A 83 -2.01 -15.23 3.58
CA GLY A 83 -1.02 -14.65 4.47
C GLY A 83 -0.76 -15.50 5.74
N PRO A 84 0.23 -15.11 6.58
CA PRO A 84 0.56 -15.83 7.82
C PRO A 84 -0.63 -16.03 8.77
N GLY A 85 -1.57 -15.07 8.83
CA GLY A 85 -2.77 -15.18 9.66
C GLY A 85 -3.72 -16.28 9.18
N TYR A 86 -3.89 -16.43 7.88
CA TYR A 86 -4.66 -17.53 7.29
C TYR A 86 -3.97 -18.87 7.52
N ALA A 87 -2.67 -18.95 7.20
CA ALA A 87 -1.88 -20.15 7.40
C ALA A 87 -1.92 -20.65 8.85
N LYS A 88 -1.82 -19.73 9.83
CA LYS A 88 -1.94 -20.07 11.26
C LYS A 88 -3.29 -20.68 11.60
N LYS A 89 -4.39 -20.04 11.22
CA LYS A 89 -5.75 -20.56 11.47
C LYS A 89 -6.00 -21.91 10.81
N LEU A 90 -5.52 -22.10 9.58
CA LEU A 90 -5.60 -23.37 8.87
C LEU A 90 -4.79 -24.45 9.60
N ALA A 91 -3.55 -24.18 9.99
CA ALA A 91 -2.69 -25.12 10.69
C ALA A 91 -3.25 -25.54 12.07
N GLU A 92 -3.88 -24.62 12.81
CA GLU A 92 -4.58 -24.91 14.07
C GLU A 92 -5.74 -25.89 13.87
N ASN A 93 -6.25 -26.03 12.65
CA ASN A 93 -7.29 -26.98 12.26
C ASN A 93 -6.76 -28.12 11.37
N GLY A 94 -5.46 -28.37 11.35
CA GLY A 94 -4.85 -29.50 10.64
C GLY A 94 -4.79 -29.35 9.11
N MET A 95 -5.03 -28.16 8.56
CA MET A 95 -4.96 -27.88 7.13
C MET A 95 -3.67 -27.12 6.80
N TYR A 96 -2.85 -27.67 5.89
CA TYR A 96 -1.51 -27.15 5.57
C TYR A 96 -1.31 -26.84 4.09
N THR A 97 -2.25 -27.26 3.24
CA THR A 97 -2.15 -27.15 1.78
C THR A 97 -3.47 -26.67 1.18
N MET A 98 -3.41 -26.18 -0.07
CA MET A 98 -4.64 -25.82 -0.80
C MET A 98 -5.52 -27.04 -1.07
N GLY A 99 -4.93 -28.23 -1.23
CA GLY A 99 -5.66 -29.49 -1.33
C GLY A 99 -6.43 -29.84 -0.05
N ASP A 100 -5.89 -29.50 1.14
CA ASP A 100 -6.62 -29.70 2.40
C ASP A 100 -7.85 -28.79 2.47
N VAL A 101 -7.71 -27.51 2.06
CA VAL A 101 -8.82 -26.56 1.98
C VAL A 101 -9.89 -27.04 1.00
N ALA A 102 -9.48 -27.50 -0.20
CA ALA A 102 -10.40 -28.02 -1.21
C ALA A 102 -11.16 -29.27 -0.71
N ARG A 103 -10.48 -30.19 -0.04
CA ARG A 103 -11.10 -31.36 0.56
C ARG A 103 -12.07 -31.02 1.69
N CYS A 104 -11.69 -30.04 2.52
CA CYS A 104 -12.56 -29.52 3.57
C CYS A 104 -13.87 -28.96 3.00
N SER A 105 -13.81 -28.20 1.91
CA SER A 105 -14.98 -27.53 1.32
C SER A 105 -16.06 -28.47 0.77
N ILE A 106 -15.75 -29.75 0.56
CA ILE A 106 -16.71 -30.76 0.06
C ILE A 106 -17.17 -31.75 1.14
N GLY A 107 -16.76 -31.54 2.40
CA GLY A 107 -17.24 -32.30 3.54
C GLY A 107 -18.75 -32.15 3.75
N LYS A 108 -19.41 -33.16 4.33
CA LYS A 108 -20.82 -33.04 4.67
C LYS A 108 -21.03 -32.07 5.82
N GLU A 109 -22.22 -31.51 5.93
CA GLU A 109 -22.59 -30.60 7.03
C GLU A 109 -22.37 -31.21 8.43
N THR A 110 -22.46 -32.56 8.54
CA THR A 110 -22.21 -33.29 9.80
C THR A 110 -20.74 -33.51 10.10
N ASP A 111 -19.84 -33.29 9.14
CA ASP A 111 -18.43 -33.55 9.29
C ASP A 111 -17.73 -32.36 9.97
N TYR A 112 -16.66 -32.61 10.75
CA TYR A 112 -15.85 -31.52 11.31
C TYR A 112 -15.21 -30.69 10.23
N TYR A 113 -14.66 -31.33 9.19
CA TYR A 113 -14.13 -30.68 8.00
C TYR A 113 -15.25 -30.50 6.98
N SER A 114 -15.84 -29.34 6.98
CA SER A 114 -16.89 -28.92 6.08
C SER A 114 -16.69 -27.49 5.63
N GLU A 115 -17.48 -27.01 4.71
CA GLU A 115 -17.50 -25.63 4.27
C GLU A 115 -17.80 -24.68 5.45
N ASP A 116 -18.69 -25.09 6.37
CA ASP A 116 -19.06 -24.31 7.56
C ASP A 116 -17.84 -24.01 8.45
N LEU A 117 -16.90 -24.93 8.58
CA LEU A 117 -15.67 -24.68 9.29
C LEU A 117 -14.87 -23.54 8.65
N LEU A 118 -14.75 -23.54 7.32
CA LEU A 118 -14.04 -22.48 6.59
C LEU A 118 -14.73 -21.13 6.76
N TYR A 119 -16.06 -21.07 6.68
CA TYR A 119 -16.82 -19.83 6.96
C TYR A 119 -16.69 -19.37 8.41
N LYS A 120 -16.67 -20.28 9.36
CA LYS A 120 -16.42 -19.95 10.78
C LYS A 120 -15.04 -19.31 11.01
N LEU A 121 -14.02 -19.79 10.29
CA LEU A 121 -12.65 -19.32 10.42
C LEU A 121 -12.40 -17.97 9.69
N PHE A 122 -13.02 -17.78 8.52
CA PHE A 122 -12.67 -16.70 7.58
C PHE A 122 -13.84 -15.78 7.21
N GLY A 123 -15.06 -16.10 7.64
CA GLY A 123 -16.27 -15.37 7.23
C GLY A 123 -16.47 -15.45 5.72
N VAL A 124 -17.00 -14.41 5.11
CA VAL A 124 -17.23 -14.32 3.65
C VAL A 124 -15.97 -14.52 2.81
N ASN A 125 -14.79 -14.29 3.39
CA ASN A 125 -13.53 -14.54 2.68
C ASN A 125 -13.24 -16.05 2.46
N ALA A 126 -14.00 -16.95 3.08
CA ALA A 126 -13.92 -18.38 2.82
C ALA A 126 -14.25 -18.70 1.36
N GLU A 127 -15.23 -18.03 0.75
CA GLU A 127 -15.60 -18.24 -0.66
C GLU A 127 -14.40 -18.12 -1.59
N LEU A 128 -13.68 -17.01 -1.49
CA LEU A 128 -12.50 -16.78 -2.32
C LEU A 128 -11.38 -17.78 -2.03
N LEU A 129 -11.20 -18.17 -0.76
CA LEU A 129 -10.20 -19.18 -0.38
C LEU A 129 -10.55 -20.56 -0.97
N ILE A 130 -11.82 -20.95 -0.95
CA ILE A 130 -12.33 -22.20 -1.53
C ILE A 130 -12.18 -22.16 -3.06
N ASP A 131 -12.62 -21.09 -3.71
CA ASP A 131 -12.46 -20.90 -5.16
C ASP A 131 -10.99 -21.07 -5.59
N HIS A 132 -10.09 -20.37 -4.91
CA HIS A 132 -8.66 -20.48 -5.16
C HIS A 132 -8.11 -21.88 -4.88
N ALA A 133 -8.59 -22.58 -3.86
CA ALA A 133 -8.18 -23.96 -3.60
C ALA A 133 -8.58 -24.92 -4.74
N TRP A 134 -9.68 -24.64 -5.43
CA TRP A 134 -10.09 -25.37 -6.62
C TRP A 134 -9.45 -24.87 -7.92
N GLY A 135 -8.72 -23.75 -7.87
CA GLY A 135 -8.10 -23.12 -9.03
C GLY A 135 -9.06 -22.23 -9.82
N TYR A 136 -10.13 -21.78 -9.20
CA TYR A 136 -11.13 -20.89 -9.80
C TYR A 136 -10.92 -19.44 -9.37
N GLU A 137 -11.19 -18.49 -10.28
CA GLU A 137 -11.19 -17.06 -10.01
C GLU A 137 -12.30 -16.41 -10.83
N PRO A 138 -13.36 -15.93 -10.18
CA PRO A 138 -14.50 -15.33 -10.89
C PRO A 138 -14.18 -13.93 -11.42
N CYS A 139 -13.18 -13.24 -10.84
CA CYS A 139 -12.88 -11.87 -11.19
C CYS A 139 -12.15 -11.77 -12.53
N THR A 140 -12.70 -10.98 -13.44
CA THR A 140 -12.14 -10.72 -14.76
C THR A 140 -11.40 -9.37 -14.82
N ILE A 141 -10.50 -9.23 -15.81
CA ILE A 141 -9.82 -7.96 -16.07
C ILE A 141 -10.81 -6.82 -16.36
N ALA A 142 -11.95 -7.10 -17.00
CA ALA A 142 -13.00 -6.12 -17.25
C ALA A 142 -13.61 -5.59 -15.95
N GLN A 143 -13.89 -6.48 -14.99
CA GLN A 143 -14.40 -6.11 -13.67
C GLN A 143 -13.37 -5.31 -12.87
N ILE A 144 -12.08 -5.69 -12.92
CA ILE A 144 -11.00 -4.93 -12.27
C ILE A 144 -10.93 -3.49 -12.84
N LYS A 145 -10.99 -3.36 -14.17
CA LYS A 145 -10.98 -2.03 -14.82
C LYS A 145 -12.20 -1.19 -14.49
N ALA A 146 -13.35 -1.82 -14.29
CA ALA A 146 -14.61 -1.15 -13.94
C ALA A 146 -14.73 -0.84 -12.44
N TYR A 147 -13.92 -1.48 -11.58
CA TYR A 147 -14.01 -1.31 -10.14
C TYR A 147 -13.71 0.13 -9.71
N ARG A 148 -14.56 0.64 -8.84
CA ARG A 148 -14.39 1.93 -8.17
C ARG A 148 -14.44 1.68 -6.66
N PRO A 149 -13.36 1.91 -5.91
CA PRO A 149 -13.35 1.71 -4.47
C PRO A 149 -14.32 2.67 -3.78
N GLN A 150 -15.03 2.19 -2.76
CA GLN A 150 -15.95 3.00 -1.96
C GLN A 150 -15.21 3.90 -0.96
N ALA A 151 -14.04 3.43 -0.49
CA ALA A 151 -13.17 4.20 0.40
C ALA A 151 -11.81 4.34 -0.27
N ASN A 152 -11.36 5.58 -0.41
CA ASN A 152 -10.08 5.90 -1.00
C ASN A 152 -9.10 6.36 0.08
N SER A 153 -7.88 5.90 -0.03
CA SER A 153 -6.76 6.43 0.74
C SER A 153 -5.57 6.65 -0.20
N SER A 154 -4.76 7.66 0.11
CA SER A 154 -3.50 7.91 -0.57
C SER A 154 -2.39 7.96 0.47
N GLY A 155 -1.33 7.22 0.29
CA GLY A 155 -0.28 7.14 1.30
C GLY A 155 1.12 7.03 0.71
N SER A 156 2.08 7.39 1.55
CA SER A 156 3.50 7.36 1.23
C SER A 156 4.27 6.75 2.39
N GLY A 157 5.20 5.85 2.09
CA GLY A 157 6.10 5.22 3.05
C GLY A 157 7.57 5.50 2.74
N GLN A 158 8.38 5.58 3.78
CA GLN A 158 9.83 5.71 3.66
C GLN A 158 10.54 4.86 4.72
N VAL A 159 11.56 4.11 4.29
CA VAL A 159 12.57 3.53 5.17
C VAL A 159 13.78 4.45 5.12
N LEU A 160 14.21 4.95 6.28
CA LEU A 160 15.37 5.83 6.38
C LEU A 160 16.66 5.02 6.17
N GLN A 161 17.69 5.64 5.59
CA GLN A 161 18.97 4.96 5.31
C GLN A 161 19.71 4.58 6.59
N CYS A 162 19.61 5.41 7.62
CA CYS A 162 20.12 5.16 8.96
C CYS A 162 19.06 5.50 10.01
N PRO A 163 19.20 5.06 11.27
CA PRO A 163 18.33 5.45 12.35
C PRO A 163 18.38 6.97 12.59
N TYR A 164 17.24 7.61 12.72
CA TYR A 164 17.10 9.05 12.96
C TYR A 164 16.60 9.34 14.37
N PRO A 165 17.13 10.36 15.05
CA PRO A 165 16.51 10.92 16.24
C PRO A 165 15.18 11.61 15.88
N ALA A 166 14.34 11.83 16.88
CA ALA A 166 12.96 12.29 16.68
C ALA A 166 12.89 13.65 15.96
N ASP A 167 13.78 14.58 16.26
CA ASP A 167 13.84 15.92 15.64
C ASP A 167 14.12 15.85 14.12
N LYS A 168 15.07 15.01 13.70
CA LYS A 168 15.36 14.80 12.27
C LYS A 168 14.23 14.05 11.57
N ALA A 169 13.63 13.04 12.21
CA ALA A 169 12.50 12.32 11.67
C ALA A 169 11.26 13.21 11.50
N ARG A 170 11.07 14.21 12.38
CA ARG A 170 10.00 15.20 12.26
C ARG A 170 10.08 16.00 10.96
N ILE A 171 11.31 16.36 10.52
CA ILE A 171 11.52 17.02 9.23
C ILE A 171 11.07 16.12 8.08
N VAL A 172 11.39 14.83 8.13
CA VAL A 172 10.98 13.87 7.11
C VAL A 172 9.45 13.69 7.08
N VAL A 173 8.79 13.65 8.24
CA VAL A 173 7.32 13.64 8.32
C VAL A 173 6.72 14.87 7.64
N GLN A 174 7.27 16.04 7.89
CA GLN A 174 6.85 17.29 7.24
C GLN A 174 7.00 17.19 5.71
N GLU A 175 8.17 16.77 5.23
CA GLU A 175 8.43 16.60 3.79
C GLU A 175 7.49 15.61 3.11
N MET A 176 7.25 14.48 3.77
CA MET A 176 6.34 13.44 3.25
C MET A 176 4.89 13.92 3.20
N THR A 177 4.46 14.67 4.21
CA THR A 177 3.10 15.25 4.25
C THR A 177 2.94 16.34 3.21
N ASP A 178 3.92 17.23 3.05
CA ASP A 178 3.92 18.24 1.99
C ASP A 178 3.79 17.61 0.59
N GLN A 179 4.53 16.54 0.32
CA GLN A 179 4.43 15.85 -0.97
C GLN A 179 3.08 15.15 -1.14
N LEU A 180 2.57 14.48 -0.10
CA LEU A 180 1.26 13.82 -0.14
C LEU A 180 0.15 14.83 -0.48
N VAL A 181 0.19 16.02 0.12
CA VAL A 181 -0.78 17.09 -0.19
C VAL A 181 -0.64 17.58 -1.63
N LEU A 182 0.60 17.74 -2.14
CA LEU A 182 0.80 18.09 -3.55
C LEU A 182 0.23 17.05 -4.50
N ASP A 183 0.37 15.76 -4.17
CA ASP A 183 -0.22 14.65 -4.95
C ASP A 183 -1.75 14.71 -4.92
N LEU A 184 -2.36 15.05 -3.78
CA LEU A 184 -3.82 15.27 -3.69
C LEU A 184 -4.25 16.44 -4.59
N VAL A 185 -3.55 17.58 -4.56
CA VAL A 185 -3.85 18.74 -5.40
C VAL A 185 -3.72 18.42 -6.89
N GLU A 186 -2.69 17.65 -7.29
CA GLU A 186 -2.47 17.23 -8.67
C GLU A 186 -3.68 16.46 -9.23
N HIS A 187 -4.30 15.63 -8.38
CA HIS A 187 -5.44 14.79 -8.79
C HIS A 187 -6.82 15.41 -8.45
N GLY A 188 -6.86 16.65 -7.94
CA GLY A 188 -8.11 17.31 -7.54
C GLY A 188 -8.81 16.63 -6.36
N LEU A 189 -8.03 16.09 -5.43
CA LEU A 189 -8.49 15.31 -4.28
C LEU A 189 -8.35 16.09 -2.98
N VAL A 190 -9.17 15.74 -1.99
CA VAL A 190 -9.16 16.28 -0.63
C VAL A 190 -9.30 15.15 0.39
N THR A 191 -8.89 15.40 1.62
CA THR A 191 -8.98 14.47 2.75
C THR A 191 -9.46 15.18 4.01
N ASP A 192 -10.09 14.45 4.92
CA ASP A 192 -10.47 14.93 6.26
C ASP A 192 -9.71 14.20 7.39
N GLN A 193 -8.83 13.24 7.03
CA GLN A 193 -8.12 12.43 8.04
C GLN A 193 -6.73 12.04 7.59
N ILE A 194 -5.76 12.18 8.49
CA ILE A 194 -4.37 11.69 8.30
C ILE A 194 -4.07 10.61 9.33
N VAL A 195 -3.49 9.52 8.85
CA VAL A 195 -2.93 8.44 9.67
C VAL A 195 -1.41 8.49 9.58
N LEU A 196 -0.75 8.51 10.73
CA LEU A 196 0.71 8.47 10.84
C LEU A 196 1.15 7.21 11.58
N THR A 197 2.10 6.48 10.98
CA THR A 197 2.76 5.35 11.61
C THR A 197 4.27 5.55 11.57
N VAL A 198 4.92 5.48 12.74
CA VAL A 198 6.36 5.67 12.89
C VAL A 198 6.97 4.42 13.50
N GLY A 199 7.77 3.72 12.73
CA GLY A 199 8.47 2.50 13.16
C GLY A 199 9.86 2.82 13.71
N TYR A 200 10.15 2.28 14.87
CA TYR A 200 11.44 2.45 15.54
C TYR A 200 12.50 1.48 15.01
N ASP A 201 13.76 1.84 15.17
CA ASP A 201 14.88 1.02 14.74
C ASP A 201 15.18 -0.09 15.75
N ILE A 202 15.73 -1.20 15.26
CA ILE A 202 16.19 -2.34 16.07
C ILE A 202 17.31 -1.93 17.03
N GLU A 203 18.11 -0.92 16.71
CA GLU A 203 19.21 -0.41 17.53
C GLU A 203 18.73 0.00 18.93
N ASN A 204 17.47 0.43 19.06
CA ASN A 204 16.89 0.73 20.37
C ASN A 204 16.87 -0.48 21.34
N LEU A 205 16.91 -1.71 20.82
CA LEU A 205 16.91 -2.96 21.61
C LEU A 205 18.23 -3.72 21.53
N THR A 206 19.11 -3.42 20.58
CA THR A 206 20.41 -4.09 20.42
C THR A 206 21.57 -3.30 21.02
N ASP A 207 21.45 -1.98 21.12
CA ASP A 207 22.40 -1.16 21.88
C ASP A 207 22.19 -1.35 23.40
N PRO A 208 23.21 -1.76 24.18
CA PRO A 208 23.05 -2.07 25.59
C PRO A 208 22.57 -0.90 26.47
N VAL A 209 22.93 0.33 26.10
CA VAL A 209 22.55 1.53 26.84
C VAL A 209 21.11 1.90 26.57
N ARG A 210 20.69 1.86 25.29
CA ARG A 210 19.31 2.14 24.87
C ARG A 210 18.35 1.07 25.37
N ALA A 211 18.72 -0.20 25.21
CA ALA A 211 17.90 -1.34 25.63
C ALA A 211 17.55 -1.29 27.14
N LYS A 212 18.49 -0.88 28.00
CA LYS A 212 18.27 -0.72 29.45
C LYS A 212 17.27 0.39 29.78
N ARG A 213 17.12 1.40 28.93
CA ARG A 213 16.21 2.54 29.14
C ARG A 213 14.81 2.30 28.58
N TYR A 214 14.67 1.33 27.68
CA TYR A 214 13.39 1.05 27.05
C TYR A 214 12.59 0.04 27.87
N HIS A 215 11.43 0.47 28.34
CA HIS A 215 10.49 -0.36 29.13
C HIS A 215 9.12 -0.51 28.45
N GLY A 216 9.03 -0.12 27.17
CA GLY A 216 7.80 -0.18 26.40
C GLY A 216 7.54 -1.56 25.78
N GLU A 217 6.46 -1.63 25.02
CA GLU A 217 6.04 -2.86 24.33
C GLU A 217 6.98 -3.21 23.19
N VAL A 218 7.36 -4.49 23.11
CA VAL A 218 8.22 -5.04 22.05
C VAL A 218 7.38 -5.91 21.12
N THR A 219 7.55 -5.69 19.82
CA THR A 219 6.90 -6.49 18.78
C THR A 219 7.94 -7.20 17.92
N THR A 220 7.47 -8.16 17.11
CA THR A 220 8.34 -8.88 16.17
C THR A 220 8.02 -8.42 14.75
N ASP A 221 9.04 -8.01 14.01
CA ASP A 221 8.86 -7.63 12.61
C ASP A 221 8.72 -8.86 11.68
N ARG A 222 8.45 -8.63 10.39
CA ARG A 222 8.28 -9.70 9.40
C ARG A 222 9.53 -10.58 9.20
N TYR A 223 10.69 -10.14 9.68
CA TYR A 223 11.96 -10.88 9.61
C TYR A 223 12.27 -11.62 10.92
N GLY A 224 11.32 -11.67 11.86
CA GLY A 224 11.50 -12.31 13.17
C GLY A 224 12.32 -11.47 14.17
N ARG A 225 12.67 -10.22 13.88
CA ARG A 225 13.49 -9.36 14.75
C ARG A 225 12.61 -8.63 15.75
N LYS A 226 13.05 -8.58 17.00
CA LYS A 226 12.39 -7.79 18.04
C LYS A 226 12.67 -6.31 17.83
N ILE A 227 11.62 -5.51 17.82
CA ILE A 227 11.66 -4.05 17.68
C ILE A 227 10.70 -3.41 18.68
N PRO A 228 10.93 -2.15 19.11
CA PRO A 228 9.92 -1.41 19.85
C PRO A 228 8.61 -1.31 19.06
N LYS A 229 7.47 -1.40 19.75
CA LYS A 229 6.18 -1.20 19.09
C LYS A 229 6.14 0.15 18.41
N HIS A 230 5.70 0.18 17.16
CA HIS A 230 5.58 1.41 16.39
C HIS A 230 4.60 2.40 17.02
N ALA A 231 4.89 3.68 16.89
CA ALA A 231 3.93 4.73 17.19
C ALA A 231 2.91 4.82 16.05
N HIS A 232 1.63 4.93 16.41
CA HIS A 232 0.54 4.99 15.46
C HIS A 232 -0.54 5.93 15.97
N GLY A 233 -1.12 6.71 15.08
CA GLY A 233 -2.22 7.60 15.45
C GLY A 233 -2.91 8.18 14.25
N THR A 234 -4.03 8.84 14.54
CA THR A 234 -4.91 9.48 13.56
C THR A 234 -5.13 10.93 13.96
N ALA A 235 -5.11 11.83 12.99
CA ALA A 235 -5.52 13.22 13.10
C ALA A 235 -6.72 13.45 12.17
N ASN A 236 -7.85 13.88 12.75
CA ASN A 236 -9.01 14.30 11.99
C ASN A 236 -8.91 15.79 11.71
N LEU A 237 -9.27 16.18 10.50
CA LEU A 237 -9.39 17.56 10.06
C LEU A 237 -10.86 17.97 10.18
N GLN A 238 -11.12 19.24 10.43
CA GLN A 238 -12.51 19.72 10.57
C GLN A 238 -13.32 19.56 9.29
N ASN A 239 -12.66 19.77 8.14
CA ASN A 239 -13.27 19.70 6.83
C ASN A 239 -12.34 18.98 5.86
N HIS A 240 -12.90 18.43 4.77
CA HIS A 240 -12.14 17.93 3.65
C HIS A 240 -11.30 19.06 3.04
N THR A 241 -9.98 18.86 2.99
CA THR A 241 -9.03 19.87 2.51
C THR A 241 -7.82 19.28 1.79
N SER A 242 -7.20 20.08 0.95
CA SER A 242 -5.85 19.89 0.40
C SER A 242 -4.94 21.08 0.73
N SER A 243 -5.22 21.81 1.82
CA SER A 243 -4.32 22.84 2.34
C SER A 243 -3.09 22.22 2.97
N ALA A 244 -1.91 22.49 2.42
CA ALA A 244 -0.64 22.00 2.97
C ALA A 244 -0.39 22.56 4.37
N ILE A 245 -0.78 23.81 4.63
CA ILE A 245 -0.62 24.44 5.94
C ILE A 245 -1.37 23.64 6.98
N THR A 246 -2.68 23.42 6.78
CA THR A 246 -3.55 22.71 7.71
C THR A 246 -3.13 21.25 7.91
N VAL A 247 -2.89 20.54 6.80
CA VAL A 247 -2.58 19.11 6.86
C VAL A 247 -1.22 18.86 7.51
N VAL A 248 -0.21 19.65 7.18
CA VAL A 248 1.13 19.53 7.78
C VAL A 248 1.11 19.86 9.26
N GLU A 249 0.46 20.96 9.66
CA GLU A 249 0.32 21.34 11.06
C GLU A 249 -0.29 20.21 11.88
N LYS A 250 -1.44 19.69 11.45
CA LYS A 250 -2.13 18.58 12.14
C LYS A 250 -1.34 17.27 12.16
N THR A 251 -0.58 17.01 11.10
CA THR A 251 0.31 15.82 11.07
C THR A 251 1.48 15.97 12.05
N LEU A 252 2.05 17.16 12.17
CA LEU A 252 3.15 17.41 13.10
C LEU A 252 2.67 17.45 14.55
N GLU A 253 1.50 18.02 14.86
CA GLU A 253 0.85 17.88 16.16
C GLU A 253 0.62 16.42 16.54
N LEU A 254 0.14 15.61 15.57
CA LEU A 254 -0.03 14.17 15.77
C LEU A 254 1.31 13.49 16.05
N TYR A 255 2.35 13.80 15.25
CA TYR A 255 3.70 13.27 15.45
C TYR A 255 4.21 13.55 16.86
N ASP A 256 4.17 14.81 17.28
CA ASP A 256 4.67 15.25 18.59
C ASP A 256 3.90 14.58 19.76
N ARG A 257 2.62 14.22 19.54
CA ARG A 257 1.77 13.53 20.53
C ARG A 257 2.06 12.04 20.67
N ILE A 258 2.37 11.34 19.56
CA ILE A 258 2.46 9.87 19.55
C ILE A 258 3.88 9.34 19.69
N ILE A 259 4.89 10.17 19.37
CA ILE A 259 6.27 9.71 19.30
C ILE A 259 6.89 9.53 20.70
N ASN A 260 7.74 8.53 20.84
CA ASN A 260 8.69 8.49 21.95
C ASN A 260 9.99 9.18 21.48
N PRO A 261 10.34 10.36 22.02
CA PRO A 261 11.48 11.15 21.54
C PRO A 261 12.85 10.54 21.82
N ASP A 262 12.93 9.58 22.76
CA ASP A 262 14.19 8.91 23.14
C ASP A 262 14.58 7.79 22.18
N LEU A 263 13.65 7.37 21.29
CA LEU A 263 13.85 6.25 20.40
C LEU A 263 14.30 6.68 19.02
N LEU A 264 15.21 5.90 18.44
CA LEU A 264 15.62 6.04 17.05
C LEU A 264 14.54 5.51 16.11
N ILE A 265 14.28 6.26 15.04
CA ILE A 265 13.24 6.02 14.05
C ILE A 265 13.85 5.44 12.78
N ARG A 266 13.17 4.46 12.18
CA ARG A 266 13.60 3.79 10.94
C ARG A 266 12.60 3.87 9.81
N ARG A 267 11.31 3.96 10.12
CA ARG A 267 10.23 3.91 9.11
C ARG A 267 9.17 4.96 9.41
N ILE A 268 8.66 5.57 8.36
CA ILE A 268 7.60 6.57 8.44
C ILE A 268 6.57 6.25 7.35
N TYR A 269 5.29 6.22 7.71
CA TYR A 269 4.16 6.09 6.79
C TYR A 269 3.15 7.18 7.10
N VAL A 270 2.81 7.96 6.09
CA VAL A 270 1.77 8.99 6.15
C VAL A 270 0.68 8.62 5.16
N THR A 271 -0.56 8.58 5.60
CA THR A 271 -1.71 8.19 4.77
C THR A 271 -2.83 9.21 4.95
N ALA A 272 -3.32 9.77 3.84
CA ALA A 272 -4.56 10.49 3.77
C ALA A 272 -5.71 9.48 3.61
N CYS A 273 -6.68 9.51 4.50
CA CYS A 273 -7.87 8.65 4.47
C CYS A 273 -9.11 9.45 4.04
N HIS A 274 -10.21 8.74 3.73
CA HIS A 274 -11.46 9.32 3.26
C HIS A 274 -11.26 10.28 2.07
N VAL A 275 -10.32 9.91 1.19
CA VAL A 275 -9.96 10.73 0.03
C VAL A 275 -11.12 10.72 -0.97
N ARG A 276 -11.53 11.90 -1.40
CA ARG A 276 -12.55 12.11 -2.40
C ARG A 276 -12.24 13.31 -3.28
N THR A 277 -13.00 13.48 -4.36
CA THR A 277 -12.83 14.65 -5.22
C THR A 277 -13.31 15.92 -4.53
N GLU A 278 -12.73 17.07 -4.87
CA GLU A 278 -13.19 18.37 -4.37
C GLU A 278 -14.69 18.61 -4.67
N GLN A 279 -15.16 18.13 -5.83
CA GLN A 279 -16.56 18.29 -6.23
C GLN A 279 -17.51 17.47 -5.36
N GLU A 280 -17.14 16.25 -4.98
CA GLU A 280 -17.91 15.41 -4.06
C GLU A 280 -17.95 16.00 -2.66
N ALA A 281 -16.83 16.48 -2.15
CA ALA A 281 -16.75 17.12 -0.84
C ALA A 281 -17.58 18.40 -0.76
N GLN A 282 -17.60 19.22 -1.82
CA GLN A 282 -18.43 20.43 -1.88
C GLN A 282 -19.93 20.13 -1.91
N LYS A 283 -20.36 19.07 -2.60
CA LYS A 283 -21.77 18.68 -2.64
C LYS A 283 -22.31 18.29 -1.26
N GLU A 284 -21.54 17.53 -0.48
CA GLU A 284 -21.97 17.15 0.87
C GLU A 284 -22.10 18.33 1.81
N GLN A 285 -21.20 19.30 1.76
CA GLN A 285 -21.31 20.53 2.56
C GLN A 285 -22.57 21.33 2.24
N THR A 286 -23.06 21.23 1.01
CA THR A 286 -24.30 21.91 0.60
C THR A 286 -25.55 21.21 1.11
N TYR A 287 -25.50 19.93 1.50
CA TYR A 287 -26.63 19.16 2.06
C TYR A 287 -26.67 19.18 3.59
N GLU A 288 -25.65 19.66 4.28
CA GLU A 288 -25.73 19.95 5.71
C GLU A 288 -26.74 21.11 5.89
N GLN A 289 -27.81 20.81 6.59
CA GLN A 289 -28.98 21.61 6.81
C GLN A 289 -28.62 23.10 7.04
N MET A 290 -28.91 23.93 6.08
CA MET A 290 -28.85 25.39 6.26
C MET A 290 -29.69 25.74 7.48
N SER A 291 -29.05 26.13 8.56
CA SER A 291 -29.71 26.69 9.72
C SER A 291 -30.39 27.99 9.31
N LEU A 292 -31.57 28.30 9.88
CA LEU A 292 -32.26 29.57 9.65
C LEU A 292 -31.38 30.81 9.98
N PHE A 293 -30.25 30.59 10.65
CA PHE A 293 -29.26 31.59 11.03
C PHE A 293 -28.09 31.72 10.05
N ASP A 294 -27.97 30.87 9.03
CA ASP A 294 -26.89 30.90 8.02
C ASP A 294 -27.08 32.01 6.95
N PHE A 295 -28.11 32.85 7.07
CA PHE A 295 -28.28 34.08 6.31
C PHE A 295 -27.43 35.25 6.87
N ALA A 296 -26.58 35.02 7.90
CA ALA A 296 -25.64 36.00 8.36
C ALA A 296 -24.55 36.22 7.29
N GLU A 297 -24.29 37.47 6.94
CA GLU A 297 -23.23 37.85 6.03
C GLU A 297 -21.89 37.19 6.50
N GLU A 298 -21.15 36.57 5.56
CA GLU A 298 -19.82 36.02 5.84
C GLU A 298 -18.97 37.02 6.59
N THR A 299 -18.43 36.64 7.72
CA THR A 299 -17.54 37.51 8.49
C THR A 299 -16.26 37.83 7.70
N GLU A 300 -15.64 38.96 7.97
CA GLU A 300 -14.37 39.37 7.32
C GLU A 300 -13.27 38.31 7.55
N GLU A 301 -13.30 37.60 8.69
CA GLU A 301 -12.38 36.48 8.98
C GLU A 301 -12.61 35.29 8.04
N GLN A 302 -13.86 34.92 7.78
CA GLN A 302 -14.20 33.82 6.86
C GLN A 302 -13.80 34.16 5.41
N LYS A 303 -14.02 35.40 4.99
CA LYS A 303 -13.57 35.89 3.67
C LYS A 303 -12.06 35.85 3.54
N ALA A 304 -11.32 36.32 4.57
CA ALA A 304 -9.88 36.29 4.60
C ALA A 304 -9.34 34.84 4.54
N GLN A 305 -9.94 33.92 5.27
CA GLN A 305 -9.57 32.51 5.26
C GLN A 305 -9.80 31.86 3.87
N LYS A 306 -10.94 32.11 3.24
CA LYS A 306 -11.22 31.65 1.86
C LYS A 306 -10.19 32.20 0.86
N GLN A 307 -9.84 33.49 0.96
CA GLN A 307 -8.81 34.08 0.10
C GLN A 307 -7.43 33.47 0.33
N ALA A 308 -7.05 33.18 1.59
CA ALA A 308 -5.81 32.53 1.91
C ALA A 308 -5.72 31.12 1.31
N LEU A 309 -6.78 30.33 1.44
CA LEU A 309 -6.88 28.98 0.84
C LEU A 309 -6.80 29.04 -0.70
N GLN A 310 -7.44 30.01 -1.33
CA GLN A 310 -7.32 30.21 -2.78
C GLN A 310 -5.89 30.53 -3.22
N LYS A 311 -5.22 31.44 -2.52
CA LYS A 311 -3.80 31.78 -2.80
C LYS A 311 -2.88 30.58 -2.62
N GLU A 312 -3.07 29.83 -1.54
CA GLU A 312 -2.32 28.60 -1.29
C GLU A 312 -2.50 27.60 -2.44
N LYS A 313 -3.74 27.35 -2.87
CA LYS A 313 -4.05 26.44 -3.97
C LYS A 313 -3.42 26.88 -5.30
N GLN A 314 -3.43 28.19 -5.58
CA GLN A 314 -2.77 28.74 -6.76
C GLN A 314 -1.24 28.52 -6.70
N MET A 315 -0.64 28.73 -5.54
CA MET A 315 0.79 28.47 -5.33
C MET A 315 1.14 27.00 -5.49
N GLN A 316 0.34 26.08 -4.92
CA GLN A 316 0.52 24.63 -5.08
C GLN A 316 0.45 24.20 -6.56
N LYS A 317 -0.53 24.73 -7.32
CA LYS A 317 -0.64 24.46 -8.77
C LYS A 317 0.57 25.01 -9.56
N ALA A 318 1.05 26.19 -9.20
CA ALA A 318 2.26 26.75 -9.81
C ALA A 318 3.50 25.89 -9.51
N MET A 319 3.64 25.41 -8.26
CA MET A 319 4.71 24.49 -7.88
C MET A 319 4.66 23.18 -8.66
N LEU A 320 3.47 22.59 -8.82
CA LEU A 320 3.26 21.38 -9.62
C LEU A 320 3.66 21.60 -11.08
N SER A 321 3.22 22.70 -11.69
CA SER A 321 3.59 23.06 -13.06
C SER A 321 5.10 23.19 -13.26
N ILE A 322 5.79 23.82 -12.32
CA ILE A 322 7.26 23.95 -12.34
C ILE A 322 7.91 22.55 -12.20
N LYS A 323 7.46 21.74 -11.25
CA LYS A 323 8.00 20.37 -11.04
C LYS A 323 7.78 19.46 -12.25
N GLN A 324 6.62 19.54 -12.89
CA GLN A 324 6.32 18.76 -14.10
C GLN A 324 7.21 19.19 -15.28
N ARG A 325 7.45 20.49 -15.45
CA ARG A 325 8.20 21.02 -16.58
C ARG A 325 9.72 20.90 -16.42
N TYR A 326 10.24 21.10 -15.21
CA TYR A 326 11.67 21.22 -14.96
C TYR A 326 12.23 20.17 -14.00
N GLY A 327 11.40 19.20 -13.57
CA GLY A 327 11.77 18.11 -12.69
C GLY A 327 11.44 18.36 -11.22
N LYS A 328 11.35 17.27 -10.45
CA LYS A 328 10.88 17.27 -9.05
C LYS A 328 11.69 18.18 -8.10
N ASN A 329 12.97 18.43 -8.42
CA ASN A 329 13.87 19.27 -7.62
C ASN A 329 13.97 20.73 -8.10
N ALA A 330 13.21 21.10 -9.15
CA ALA A 330 13.27 22.46 -9.69
C ALA A 330 12.77 23.54 -8.72
N ILE A 331 11.84 23.19 -7.83
CA ILE A 331 11.38 24.04 -6.74
C ILE A 331 11.27 23.23 -5.46
N LEU A 332 11.89 23.74 -4.38
CA LEU A 332 11.97 23.09 -3.08
C LEU A 332 11.61 24.11 -1.99
N LYS A 333 11.06 23.61 -0.87
CA LYS A 333 10.83 24.42 0.34
C LYS A 333 12.13 24.54 1.14
N GLY A 334 12.30 25.60 1.93
CA GLY A 334 13.47 25.78 2.80
C GLY A 334 13.71 24.63 3.77
N THR A 335 12.65 23.93 4.17
CA THR A 335 12.73 22.73 5.01
C THR A 335 13.49 21.57 4.35
N ASN A 336 13.50 21.48 3.01
CA ASN A 336 14.21 20.45 2.26
C ASN A 336 15.75 20.61 2.28
N PHE A 337 16.25 21.70 2.87
CA PHE A 337 17.68 21.98 3.04
C PHE A 337 18.15 21.84 4.49
N LYS A 338 17.24 21.52 5.41
CA LYS A 338 17.60 21.26 6.81
C LYS A 338 18.37 19.95 6.95
N GLU A 339 19.18 19.84 7.99
CA GLU A 339 19.86 18.59 8.33
C GLU A 339 18.82 17.50 8.63
N GLY A 340 18.95 16.33 8.01
CA GLY A 340 18.00 15.24 8.10
C GLY A 340 16.91 15.25 7.02
N ALA A 341 16.78 16.30 6.21
CA ALA A 341 15.87 16.33 5.08
C ALA A 341 16.24 15.29 4.00
N THR A 342 15.27 14.56 3.47
CA THR A 342 15.47 13.45 2.52
C THR A 342 14.88 13.69 1.14
N MET A 343 14.00 14.70 0.98
CA MET A 343 13.20 14.90 -0.24
C MET A 343 14.05 15.06 -1.49
N ARG A 344 15.15 15.79 -1.43
CA ARG A 344 16.03 16.00 -2.59
C ARG A 344 16.60 14.69 -3.14
N GLN A 345 17.04 13.81 -2.24
CA GLN A 345 17.56 12.49 -2.63
C GLN A 345 16.44 11.57 -3.10
N ARG A 346 15.29 11.61 -2.43
CA ARG A 346 14.11 10.80 -2.74
C ARG A 346 13.54 11.12 -4.12
N ASN A 347 13.55 12.37 -4.53
CA ASN A 347 13.09 12.79 -5.86
C ASN A 347 13.92 12.20 -7.02
N GLY A 348 15.16 11.79 -6.75
CA GLY A 348 16.04 11.09 -7.71
C GLY A 348 15.96 9.56 -7.64
N GLN A 349 15.05 8.98 -6.84
CA GLN A 349 14.90 7.54 -6.72
C GLN A 349 13.77 7.02 -7.63
N ILE A 350 13.96 5.80 -8.17
CA ILE A 350 12.95 5.06 -8.92
C ILE A 350 12.57 3.84 -8.07
N GLY A 351 11.28 3.72 -7.70
CA GLY A 351 10.79 2.61 -6.87
C GLY A 351 11.46 2.49 -5.49
N GLY A 352 11.99 3.60 -4.94
CA GLY A 352 12.69 3.62 -3.66
C GLY A 352 14.19 3.26 -3.72
N HIS A 353 14.72 3.02 -4.90
CA HIS A 353 16.14 2.74 -5.15
C HIS A 353 16.80 3.88 -5.95
N ARG A 354 18.10 4.08 -5.77
CA ARG A 354 18.86 4.95 -6.66
C ARG A 354 18.96 4.27 -8.03
N ALA A 355 18.63 5.03 -9.08
CA ALA A 355 18.87 4.63 -10.46
C ALA A 355 20.36 4.63 -10.75
#